data_a4d6a2b0bcadf25abc4c37566ba2742c
#
_entry.id   a4d6a2b0bcadf25abc4c37566ba2742c
#
_cell.length_a   1.000
_cell.length_b   1.000
_cell.length_c   1.000
_cell.angle_alpha   90.00
_cell.angle_beta   90.00
_cell.angle_gamma   90.00
#
_symmetry.space_group_name_H-M   'P 1'
#
loop_
_entity.id
_entity.type
_entity.pdbx_description
1 polymer ?
#
loop_
_entity_poly.entity_id
_entity_poly.type
_entity_poly.pdbx_seq_one_letter_code
_entity_poly.pdbx_strand_id
1 'polypeptide(L)'
;LERDSVLFMGAFCSNNNTLRDSCKLAFIQPLNQIPSIKHAYNSISFEYAAISYFDHKSKWYKVYLEGFDKKWSEWSNESKKEYTNLPPGTYRFHVVSKNIFDTLSTEAIYEFKILSPWYRTWFAFLIYILGFIIGVLFIIRYSNKRLRETKVKLEKIVNERTHEINKQKIELESEKEKSEKLLLNVLPFKVAQELKTNGFAKTKFFDQVSVLFSDFKDFTIIAQQLEHEELIAELNRCFMFFDDVCVRHNVEKIKTVGDSYMCAGGVPIKNTSNPIDVVLAAFEMIDFISKLKKEQSQQGRTLWKIRIGIHTGPIISGVVGKKKFAYDIWGDTVNTASRLEQAGSPNRINISGSTYEMVKDFFECESRGEIPVKHKGVINMYFVKRIKKEFSLDDEGRIPNQIFWENYEKLNIKENGLSRG
;
A
#
# COMPACT_ATOMS: atom_id res chain seq x y z
N LEU A 1 -72.52 -29.63 -6.66
CA LEU A 1 -73.02 -30.75 -7.42
C LEU A 1 -72.17 -31.96 -7.10
N GLU A 2 -72.82 -32.98 -6.54
CA GLU A 2 -72.16 -34.28 -6.29
C GLU A 2 -72.06 -35.08 -7.59
N ARG A 3 -71.21 -36.12 -7.62
CA ARG A 3 -71.13 -37.07 -8.74
C ARG A 3 -72.56 -37.59 -8.98
N ASP A 4 -72.95 -37.72 -10.25
CA ASP A 4 -74.23 -38.19 -10.71
C ASP A 4 -75.45 -37.32 -10.36
N SER A 5 -75.25 -35.99 -10.09
CA SER A 5 -76.40 -35.13 -9.93
C SER A 5 -77.13 -34.85 -11.25
N VAL A 6 -78.42 -34.99 -11.22
CA VAL A 6 -79.31 -34.70 -12.35
C VAL A 6 -79.53 -33.17 -12.44
N LEU A 7 -79.10 -32.55 -13.56
CA LEU A 7 -79.22 -31.13 -13.80
C LEU A 7 -80.58 -30.73 -14.41
N PHE A 8 -81.16 -31.65 -15.17
CA PHE A 8 -82.42 -31.43 -15.80
C PHE A 8 -83.12 -32.77 -16.06
N MET A 9 -84.42 -32.82 -15.77
CA MET A 9 -85.23 -34.01 -16.06
C MET A 9 -86.63 -33.54 -16.52
N GLY A 10 -86.92 -33.78 -17.79
CA GLY A 10 -88.21 -33.55 -18.34
C GLY A 10 -88.42 -32.28 -19.14
N ALA A 11 -89.21 -31.34 -18.69
CA ALA A 11 -89.65 -30.18 -19.45
C ALA A 11 -89.34 -28.86 -18.75
N PHE A 12 -89.28 -27.76 -19.49
CA PHE A 12 -89.06 -26.42 -18.95
C PHE A 12 -90.38 -25.79 -18.53
N CYS A 13 -90.38 -25.01 -17.47
CA CYS A 13 -91.52 -24.21 -17.03
C CYS A 13 -91.33 -22.78 -17.51
N SER A 14 -92.34 -22.19 -18.17
CA SER A 14 -92.29 -20.85 -18.71
C SER A 14 -92.56 -19.71 -17.70
N ASN A 15 -92.86 -20.02 -16.44
CA ASN A 15 -93.19 -19.02 -15.45
C ASN A 15 -92.35 -19.14 -14.17
N ASN A 16 -91.82 -18.05 -13.68
CA ASN A 16 -91.00 -17.94 -12.47
C ASN A 16 -91.81 -17.95 -11.15
N ASN A 17 -93.13 -18.24 -11.18
CA ASN A 17 -93.97 -18.23 -9.98
C ASN A 17 -93.97 -19.56 -9.27
N THR A 18 -93.50 -19.54 -8.05
CA THR A 18 -93.30 -20.64 -7.11
C THR A 18 -94.60 -21.26 -6.54
N LEU A 19 -95.72 -21.10 -7.24
CA LEU A 19 -96.94 -21.78 -6.87
C LEU A 19 -97.28 -22.93 -7.78
N ARG A 20 -97.46 -24.07 -7.21
CA ARG A 20 -97.54 -25.43 -7.75
C ARG A 20 -98.55 -25.67 -8.88
N ASP A 21 -99.33 -24.72 -9.35
CA ASP A 21 -100.52 -25.07 -10.13
C ASP A 21 -100.60 -24.56 -11.56
N SER A 22 -99.58 -24.03 -12.14
CA SER A 22 -99.65 -23.66 -13.58
C SER A 22 -98.30 -23.57 -14.29
N CYS A 23 -97.53 -24.65 -14.25
CA CYS A 23 -96.35 -24.74 -15.15
C CYS A 23 -96.81 -25.03 -16.56
N LYS A 24 -96.74 -24.03 -17.45
CA LYS A 24 -96.88 -24.25 -18.87
C LYS A 24 -95.58 -24.87 -19.40
N LEU A 25 -95.71 -26.04 -19.96
CA LEU A 25 -94.59 -26.72 -20.60
C LEU A 25 -94.05 -25.86 -21.77
N ALA A 26 -92.75 -25.51 -21.67
CA ALA A 26 -92.05 -24.80 -22.75
C ALA A 26 -91.18 -25.80 -23.51
N PHE A 27 -91.26 -25.78 -24.82
CA PHE A 27 -90.44 -26.61 -25.69
C PHE A 27 -89.02 -25.96 -25.90
N ILE A 28 -88.86 -24.72 -25.52
CA ILE A 28 -87.59 -23.99 -25.61
C ILE A 28 -87.14 -23.62 -24.22
N GLN A 29 -85.88 -23.85 -23.92
CA GLN A 29 -85.25 -23.52 -22.60
C GLN A 29 -85.27 -22.02 -22.37
N PRO A 30 -85.87 -21.52 -21.29
CA PRO A 30 -85.78 -20.10 -20.95
C PRO A 30 -84.35 -19.69 -20.57
N LEU A 31 -83.94 -18.47 -20.95
CA LEU A 31 -82.60 -17.97 -20.70
C LEU A 31 -82.20 -17.94 -19.18
N ASN A 32 -83.16 -17.81 -18.32
CA ASN A 32 -82.95 -17.82 -16.87
C ASN A 32 -82.76 -19.23 -16.28
N GLN A 33 -82.92 -20.26 -17.11
CA GLN A 33 -82.76 -21.68 -16.70
C GLN A 33 -81.49 -22.31 -17.32
N ILE A 34 -80.63 -21.52 -17.88
CA ILE A 34 -79.31 -22.02 -18.38
C ILE A 34 -78.43 -22.32 -17.17
N PRO A 35 -78.07 -23.57 -16.88
CA PRO A 35 -77.27 -23.93 -15.75
C PRO A 35 -75.84 -23.54 -15.97
N SER A 36 -75.19 -22.95 -14.91
CA SER A 36 -73.77 -22.69 -14.86
C SER A 36 -73.06 -23.73 -14.02
N ILE A 37 -72.23 -24.54 -14.66
CA ILE A 37 -71.56 -25.69 -14.10
C ILE A 37 -70.11 -25.32 -13.73
N LYS A 38 -69.66 -25.63 -12.53
CA LYS A 38 -68.23 -25.42 -12.15
C LYS A 38 -67.34 -26.31 -12.99
N HIS A 39 -66.17 -25.81 -13.39
CA HIS A 39 -65.22 -26.56 -14.18
C HIS A 39 -64.81 -27.93 -13.60
N ALA A 40 -64.90 -28.11 -12.28
CA ALA A 40 -64.66 -29.38 -11.63
C ALA A 40 -65.61 -30.50 -12.06
N TYR A 41 -66.81 -30.14 -12.62
CA TYR A 41 -67.85 -31.04 -13.07
C TYR A 41 -68.05 -30.95 -14.61
N ASN A 42 -66.97 -30.90 -15.32
CA ASN A 42 -66.95 -30.72 -16.82
C ASN A 42 -67.18 -31.99 -17.60
N SER A 43 -67.68 -33.03 -16.99
CA SER A 43 -68.14 -34.27 -17.66
C SER A 43 -69.64 -34.36 -17.51
N ILE A 44 -70.37 -34.42 -18.61
CA ILE A 44 -71.80 -34.37 -18.66
C ILE A 44 -72.35 -35.53 -19.52
N SER A 45 -73.36 -36.18 -19.02
CA SER A 45 -74.08 -37.24 -19.73
C SER A 45 -75.49 -36.76 -20.09
N PHE A 46 -75.83 -36.92 -21.32
CA PHE A 46 -77.19 -36.67 -21.82
C PHE A 46 -77.90 -37.97 -22.10
N GLU A 47 -79.09 -38.11 -21.50
CA GLU A 47 -79.97 -39.19 -21.75
C GLU A 47 -81.23 -38.62 -22.42
N TYR A 48 -81.66 -39.16 -23.50
CA TYR A 48 -82.74 -38.67 -24.32
C TYR A 48 -83.63 -39.81 -24.82
N ALA A 49 -84.94 -39.55 -24.94
CA ALA A 49 -85.95 -40.49 -25.39
C ALA A 49 -86.97 -39.81 -26.29
N ALA A 50 -87.38 -40.50 -27.36
CA ALA A 50 -88.45 -40.07 -28.20
C ALA A 50 -89.68 -40.84 -27.86
N ILE A 51 -90.84 -40.17 -27.78
CA ILE A 51 -92.16 -40.83 -27.58
C ILE A 51 -92.62 -41.41 -28.91
N SER A 52 -92.84 -42.68 -28.94
CA SER A 52 -93.44 -43.34 -30.13
C SER A 52 -94.41 -44.45 -29.66
N TYR A 53 -95.57 -44.49 -30.28
CA TYR A 53 -96.61 -45.49 -29.99
C TYR A 53 -96.35 -46.86 -30.67
N PHE A 54 -95.35 -46.90 -31.59
CA PHE A 54 -94.91 -48.07 -32.30
C PHE A 54 -93.56 -48.53 -31.75
N ASP A 55 -93.14 -49.69 -31.82
CA ASP A 55 -92.02 -50.45 -31.29
C ASP A 55 -90.88 -49.58 -30.64
N HIS A 56 -90.50 -49.93 -29.38
CA HIS A 56 -89.47 -49.30 -28.61
C HIS A 56 -88.04 -49.50 -29.11
N LYS A 57 -87.78 -50.52 -29.90
CA LYS A 57 -86.41 -50.90 -30.35
C LYS A 57 -85.97 -50.23 -31.67
N SER A 58 -86.87 -49.49 -32.33
CA SER A 58 -86.65 -48.92 -33.69
C SER A 58 -86.52 -47.47 -33.73
N LYS A 59 -85.91 -46.86 -32.72
CA LYS A 59 -85.67 -45.39 -32.62
C LYS A 59 -84.21 -45.08 -32.87
N TRP A 60 -83.99 -44.13 -33.74
CA TRP A 60 -82.64 -43.62 -34.09
C TRP A 60 -82.50 -42.21 -33.67
N TYR A 61 -81.30 -41.84 -33.07
CA TYR A 61 -80.98 -40.52 -32.60
C TYR A 61 -79.73 -40.00 -33.29
N LYS A 62 -79.69 -38.75 -33.49
CA LYS A 62 -78.54 -38.00 -33.96
C LYS A 62 -78.32 -36.80 -33.02
N VAL A 63 -77.10 -36.64 -32.58
CA VAL A 63 -76.76 -35.64 -31.59
C VAL A 63 -75.62 -34.74 -32.08
N TYR A 64 -75.58 -33.53 -31.57
CA TYR A 64 -74.54 -32.56 -31.86
C TYR A 64 -74.38 -31.64 -30.63
N LEU A 65 -73.14 -31.46 -30.14
CA LEU A 65 -72.84 -30.47 -29.11
C LEU A 65 -72.17 -29.27 -29.77
N GLU A 66 -72.96 -28.21 -29.97
CA GLU A 66 -72.43 -26.93 -30.46
C GLU A 66 -71.41 -26.38 -29.49
N GLY A 67 -70.26 -25.92 -30.01
CA GLY A 67 -69.11 -25.45 -29.21
C GLY A 67 -68.09 -26.57 -28.91
N PHE A 68 -68.40 -27.85 -29.23
CA PHE A 68 -67.47 -28.95 -29.00
C PHE A 68 -67.34 -29.87 -30.23
N ASP A 69 -68.46 -30.34 -30.76
CA ASP A 69 -68.49 -31.24 -31.90
C ASP A 69 -68.28 -30.46 -33.21
N LYS A 70 -67.54 -31.03 -34.15
CA LYS A 70 -67.34 -30.43 -35.48
C LYS A 70 -68.49 -30.72 -36.45
N LYS A 71 -69.25 -31.81 -36.22
CA LYS A 71 -70.33 -32.24 -37.04
C LYS A 71 -71.31 -33.10 -36.23
N TRP A 72 -72.49 -33.28 -36.75
CA TRP A 72 -73.48 -34.17 -36.17
C TRP A 72 -72.95 -35.64 -36.10
N SER A 73 -73.34 -36.37 -35.03
CA SER A 73 -73.05 -37.75 -34.93
C SER A 73 -73.70 -38.53 -36.09
N GLU A 74 -73.27 -39.74 -36.29
CA GLU A 74 -74.03 -40.71 -37.12
C GLU A 74 -75.33 -41.14 -36.41
N TRP A 75 -76.29 -41.66 -37.18
CA TRP A 75 -77.52 -42.18 -36.60
C TRP A 75 -77.23 -43.42 -35.72
N SER A 76 -77.61 -43.35 -34.46
CA SER A 76 -77.45 -44.40 -33.48
C SER A 76 -78.74 -44.70 -32.74
N ASN A 77 -78.94 -45.96 -32.31
CA ASN A 77 -80.04 -46.35 -31.43
C ASN A 77 -79.72 -46.14 -29.92
N GLU A 78 -78.50 -45.62 -29.61
CA GLU A 78 -78.15 -45.28 -28.26
C GLU A 78 -78.93 -44.07 -27.77
N SER A 79 -79.52 -44.17 -26.59
CA SER A 79 -80.28 -43.11 -25.94
C SER A 79 -79.45 -42.27 -24.93
N LYS A 80 -78.12 -42.47 -24.94
CA LYS A 80 -77.19 -41.79 -24.03
C LYS A 80 -75.96 -41.34 -24.77
N LYS A 81 -75.48 -40.13 -24.45
CA LYS A 81 -74.23 -39.56 -24.99
C LYS A 81 -73.47 -38.90 -23.85
N GLU A 82 -72.24 -39.27 -23.68
CA GLU A 82 -71.34 -38.66 -22.71
C GLU A 82 -70.32 -37.76 -23.34
N TYR A 83 -70.09 -36.62 -22.73
CA TYR A 83 -69.01 -35.66 -23.05
C TYR A 83 -68.18 -35.46 -21.81
N THR A 84 -66.89 -35.74 -21.94
CA THR A 84 -65.96 -35.62 -20.84
C THR A 84 -64.97 -34.52 -21.06
N ASN A 85 -64.52 -33.88 -20.00
CA ASN A 85 -63.46 -32.88 -20.01
C ASN A 85 -63.75 -31.64 -20.92
N LEU A 86 -64.99 -31.15 -20.87
CA LEU A 86 -65.43 -29.98 -21.62
C LEU A 86 -64.68 -28.70 -21.20
N PRO A 87 -64.06 -27.95 -22.11
CA PRO A 87 -63.46 -26.66 -21.79
C PRO A 87 -64.46 -25.64 -21.21
N PRO A 88 -64.02 -24.59 -20.48
CA PRO A 88 -64.91 -23.47 -20.14
C PRO A 88 -65.51 -22.87 -21.39
N GLY A 89 -66.85 -22.69 -21.38
CA GLY A 89 -67.59 -22.16 -22.52
C GLY A 89 -69.08 -22.35 -22.40
N THR A 90 -69.81 -21.86 -23.37
CA THR A 90 -71.24 -22.09 -23.50
C THR A 90 -71.45 -23.15 -24.57
N TYR A 91 -72.31 -24.11 -24.26
CA TYR A 91 -72.58 -25.27 -25.11
C TYR A 91 -74.07 -25.43 -25.31
N ARG A 92 -74.47 -25.87 -26.52
CA ARG A 92 -75.85 -26.25 -26.85
C ARG A 92 -75.84 -27.69 -27.31
N PHE A 93 -76.55 -28.53 -26.56
CA PHE A 93 -76.74 -29.93 -26.94
C PHE A 93 -78.00 -30.04 -27.80
N HIS A 94 -77.84 -30.56 -28.99
CA HIS A 94 -78.88 -30.76 -29.99
C HIS A 94 -79.14 -32.25 -30.14
N VAL A 95 -80.41 -32.63 -30.16
CA VAL A 95 -80.84 -34.06 -30.47
C VAL A 95 -82.03 -34.07 -31.36
N VAL A 96 -81.96 -34.91 -32.35
CA VAL A 96 -83.04 -35.23 -33.29
C VAL A 96 -83.25 -36.72 -33.30
N SER A 97 -84.50 -37.18 -33.35
CA SER A 97 -84.84 -38.59 -33.48
C SER A 97 -85.55 -38.85 -34.80
N LYS A 98 -85.47 -40.09 -35.31
CA LYS A 98 -86.31 -40.57 -36.42
C LYS A 98 -86.98 -41.88 -36.09
N ASN A 99 -88.17 -42.05 -36.63
CA ASN A 99 -88.94 -43.22 -36.47
C ASN A 99 -88.72 -44.27 -37.61
N ILE A 100 -89.38 -45.41 -37.60
CA ILE A 100 -89.29 -46.47 -38.63
C ILE A 100 -89.70 -45.95 -40.04
N PHE A 101 -90.42 -44.86 -40.13
CA PHE A 101 -90.90 -44.27 -41.38
C PHE A 101 -89.98 -43.13 -41.85
N ASP A 102 -88.75 -42.98 -41.30
CA ASP A 102 -87.81 -41.95 -41.52
C ASP A 102 -88.33 -40.49 -41.24
N THR A 103 -89.46 -40.38 -40.48
CA THR A 103 -89.95 -39.08 -40.06
C THR A 103 -89.10 -38.53 -38.91
N LEU A 104 -88.59 -37.31 -39.11
CA LEU A 104 -87.75 -36.60 -38.14
C LEU A 104 -88.64 -35.93 -37.07
N SER A 105 -88.16 -35.98 -35.80
CA SER A 105 -88.73 -35.19 -34.75
C SER A 105 -88.33 -33.70 -34.89
N THR A 106 -89.01 -32.84 -34.15
CA THR A 106 -88.49 -31.51 -33.88
C THR A 106 -87.15 -31.64 -33.12
N GLU A 107 -86.21 -30.73 -33.38
CA GLU A 107 -84.91 -30.63 -32.70
C GLU A 107 -85.15 -30.23 -31.24
N ALA A 108 -84.57 -30.99 -30.29
CA ALA A 108 -84.53 -30.58 -28.90
C ALA A 108 -83.13 -29.96 -28.58
N ILE A 109 -83.14 -28.80 -27.92
CA ILE A 109 -81.95 -28.04 -27.63
C ILE A 109 -81.84 -27.83 -26.12
N TYR A 110 -80.64 -28.12 -25.54
CA TYR A 110 -80.35 -27.85 -24.15
C TYR A 110 -79.01 -27.06 -24.03
N GLU A 111 -79.14 -25.85 -23.48
CA GLU A 111 -77.99 -24.93 -23.29
C GLU A 111 -77.47 -25.02 -21.88
N PHE A 112 -76.15 -25.01 -21.71
CA PHE A 112 -75.47 -24.96 -20.44
C PHE A 112 -74.12 -24.25 -20.57
N LYS A 113 -73.58 -23.77 -19.46
CA LYS A 113 -72.30 -23.05 -19.40
C LYS A 113 -71.36 -23.71 -18.41
N ILE A 114 -70.09 -23.90 -18.83
CA ILE A 114 -69.02 -24.33 -17.99
C ILE A 114 -68.20 -23.12 -17.59
N LEU A 115 -68.08 -22.86 -16.28
CA LEU A 115 -67.37 -21.69 -15.73
C LEU A 115 -65.85 -21.93 -15.78
N SER A 116 -65.08 -20.85 -16.01
CA SER A 116 -63.63 -20.91 -15.89
C SER A 116 -63.18 -21.20 -14.46
N PRO A 117 -62.11 -21.98 -14.25
CA PRO A 117 -61.59 -22.19 -12.92
C PRO A 117 -61.06 -20.87 -12.33
N TRP A 118 -61.17 -20.76 -10.98
CA TRP A 118 -60.86 -19.51 -10.25
C TRP A 118 -59.44 -19.00 -10.48
N TYR A 119 -58.44 -19.90 -10.69
CA TYR A 119 -57.05 -19.54 -10.93
C TYR A 119 -56.76 -18.94 -12.32
N ARG A 120 -57.75 -19.00 -13.23
CA ARG A 120 -57.75 -18.37 -14.57
C ARG A 120 -58.57 -17.09 -14.64
N THR A 121 -59.05 -16.59 -13.49
CA THR A 121 -59.76 -15.33 -13.44
C THR A 121 -58.78 -14.16 -13.40
N TRP A 122 -59.18 -12.98 -13.86
CA TRP A 122 -58.37 -11.80 -13.82
C TRP A 122 -57.91 -11.41 -12.42
N PHE A 123 -58.73 -11.67 -11.40
CA PHE A 123 -58.34 -11.48 -10.00
C PHE A 123 -57.18 -12.36 -9.58
N ALA A 124 -57.16 -13.61 -10.03
CA ALA A 124 -56.03 -14.53 -9.74
C ALA A 124 -54.72 -13.97 -10.35
N PHE A 125 -54.75 -13.45 -11.57
CA PHE A 125 -53.59 -12.83 -12.19
C PHE A 125 -53.12 -11.59 -11.41
N LEU A 126 -54.01 -10.78 -10.90
CA LEU A 126 -53.62 -9.64 -10.04
C LEU A 126 -52.92 -10.11 -8.76
N ILE A 127 -53.41 -11.17 -8.12
CA ILE A 127 -52.77 -11.75 -6.94
C ILE A 127 -51.38 -12.29 -7.27
N TYR A 128 -51.22 -12.95 -8.41
CA TYR A 128 -49.91 -13.45 -8.86
C TYR A 128 -48.92 -12.32 -9.12
N ILE A 129 -49.33 -11.25 -9.78
CA ILE A 129 -48.50 -10.07 -10.03
C ILE A 129 -48.11 -9.41 -8.71
N LEU A 130 -49.06 -9.22 -7.81
CA LEU A 130 -48.80 -8.62 -6.49
C LEU A 130 -47.82 -9.48 -5.67
N GLY A 131 -48.04 -10.78 -5.63
CA GLY A 131 -47.13 -11.72 -4.97
C GLY A 131 -45.71 -11.68 -5.55
N PHE A 132 -45.60 -11.61 -6.88
CA PHE A 132 -44.31 -11.47 -7.57
C PHE A 132 -43.59 -10.16 -7.17
N ILE A 133 -44.33 -9.02 -7.21
CA ILE A 133 -43.76 -7.72 -6.80
C ILE A 133 -43.27 -7.75 -5.35
N ILE A 134 -44.10 -8.30 -4.43
CA ILE A 134 -43.71 -8.42 -3.00
C ILE A 134 -42.46 -9.29 -2.86
N GLY A 135 -42.41 -10.44 -3.58
CA GLY A 135 -41.24 -11.31 -3.59
C GLY A 135 -39.97 -10.62 -4.06
N VAL A 136 -40.04 -9.87 -5.17
CA VAL A 136 -38.90 -9.09 -5.69
C VAL A 136 -38.47 -8.01 -4.69
N LEU A 137 -39.41 -7.27 -4.11
CA LEU A 137 -39.09 -6.24 -3.11
C LEU A 137 -38.43 -6.86 -1.85
N PHE A 138 -38.89 -8.04 -1.43
CA PHE A 138 -38.28 -8.75 -0.31
C PHE A 138 -36.85 -9.19 -0.62
N ILE A 139 -36.61 -9.75 -1.81
CA ILE A 139 -35.26 -10.13 -2.25
C ILE A 139 -34.33 -8.92 -2.30
N ILE A 140 -34.79 -7.80 -2.88
CA ILE A 140 -33.99 -6.57 -2.95
C ILE A 140 -33.65 -6.05 -1.55
N ARG A 141 -34.62 -5.99 -0.64
CA ARG A 141 -34.38 -5.57 0.74
C ARG A 141 -33.40 -6.48 1.48
N TYR A 142 -33.56 -7.78 1.34
CA TYR A 142 -32.69 -8.78 1.97
C TYR A 142 -31.26 -8.68 1.42
N SER A 143 -31.11 -8.58 0.10
CA SER A 143 -29.81 -8.41 -0.56
C SER A 143 -29.13 -7.11 -0.13
N ASN A 144 -29.85 -5.99 -0.13
CA ASN A 144 -29.33 -4.69 0.28
C ASN A 144 -28.91 -4.68 1.77
N LYS A 145 -29.66 -5.36 2.64
CA LYS A 145 -29.26 -5.50 4.05
C LYS A 145 -27.94 -6.26 4.19
N ARG A 146 -27.84 -7.43 3.56
CA ARG A 146 -26.58 -8.21 3.54
C ARG A 146 -25.40 -7.42 2.98
N LEU A 147 -25.61 -6.69 1.88
CA LEU A 147 -24.57 -5.88 1.26
C LEU A 147 -24.08 -4.77 2.20
N ARG A 148 -24.99 -4.09 2.89
CA ARG A 148 -24.64 -3.07 3.90
C ARG A 148 -23.83 -3.66 5.05
N GLU A 149 -24.25 -4.79 5.61
CA GLU A 149 -23.54 -5.46 6.70
C GLU A 149 -22.14 -5.89 6.28
N THR A 150 -22.01 -6.44 5.07
CA THR A 150 -20.70 -6.82 4.50
C THR A 150 -19.81 -5.60 4.25
N LYS A 151 -20.39 -4.50 3.73
CA LYS A 151 -19.66 -3.26 3.49
C LYS A 151 -19.09 -2.69 4.80
N VAL A 152 -19.92 -2.59 5.85
CA VAL A 152 -19.47 -2.09 7.16
C VAL A 152 -18.36 -2.97 7.76
N LYS A 153 -18.49 -4.30 7.66
CA LYS A 153 -17.44 -5.22 8.11
C LYS A 153 -16.13 -5.03 7.34
N LEU A 154 -16.25 -4.89 6.01
CA LEU A 154 -15.06 -4.69 5.15
C LEU A 154 -14.37 -3.34 5.45
N GLU A 155 -15.15 -2.26 5.59
CA GLU A 155 -14.62 -0.94 5.96
C GLU A 155 -13.87 -0.99 7.30
N LYS A 156 -14.44 -1.71 8.30
CA LYS A 156 -13.76 -1.89 9.59
C LYS A 156 -12.42 -2.63 9.44
N ILE A 157 -12.40 -3.75 8.71
CA ILE A 157 -11.18 -4.53 8.45
C ILE A 157 -10.14 -3.68 7.69
N VAL A 158 -10.58 -2.93 6.66
CA VAL A 158 -9.69 -2.05 5.89
C VAL A 158 -9.09 -0.98 6.79
N ASN A 159 -9.89 -0.33 7.65
CA ASN A 159 -9.40 0.68 8.56
C ASN A 159 -8.41 0.11 9.59
N GLU A 160 -8.70 -1.05 10.18
CA GLU A 160 -7.80 -1.74 11.12
C GLU A 160 -6.47 -2.10 10.42
N ARG A 161 -6.52 -2.68 9.22
CA ARG A 161 -5.31 -3.02 8.45
C ARG A 161 -4.53 -1.79 8.01
N THR A 162 -5.23 -0.73 7.59
CA THR A 162 -4.56 0.53 7.22
C THR A 162 -3.85 1.16 8.41
N HIS A 163 -4.48 1.13 9.60
CA HIS A 163 -3.85 1.62 10.82
C HIS A 163 -2.60 0.78 11.20
N GLU A 164 -2.70 -0.54 11.12
CA GLU A 164 -1.59 -1.46 11.38
C GLU A 164 -0.42 -1.24 10.40
N ILE A 165 -0.72 -1.13 9.10
CA ILE A 165 0.30 -0.85 8.06
C ILE A 165 0.98 0.51 8.30
N ASN A 166 0.22 1.54 8.64
CA ASN A 166 0.80 2.86 8.94
C ASN A 166 1.71 2.82 10.16
N LYS A 167 1.33 2.08 11.22
CA LYS A 167 2.16 1.88 12.40
C LYS A 167 3.47 1.18 12.04
N GLN A 168 3.40 0.07 11.32
CA GLN A 168 4.58 -0.68 10.86
C GLN A 168 5.49 0.16 9.96
N LYS A 169 4.90 1.00 9.09
CA LYS A 169 5.64 1.91 8.23
C LYS A 169 6.45 2.93 9.03
N ILE A 170 5.83 3.55 10.05
CA ILE A 170 6.51 4.52 10.92
C ILE A 170 7.65 3.85 11.70
N GLU A 171 7.42 2.64 12.25
CA GLU A 171 8.44 1.87 12.95
C GLU A 171 9.62 1.53 12.02
N LEU A 172 9.33 1.06 10.80
CA LEU A 172 10.35 0.73 9.80
C LEU A 172 11.15 1.95 9.35
N GLU A 173 10.49 3.10 9.13
CA GLU A 173 11.17 4.36 8.80
C GLU A 173 12.10 4.80 9.93
N SER A 174 11.64 4.72 11.19
CA SER A 174 12.47 5.01 12.37
C SER A 174 13.69 4.08 12.49
N GLU A 175 13.50 2.77 12.27
CA GLU A 175 14.61 1.82 12.29
C GLU A 175 15.60 2.05 11.15
N LYS A 176 15.08 2.38 9.96
CA LYS A 176 15.91 2.73 8.81
C LYS A 176 16.75 3.98 9.10
N GLU A 177 16.15 5.04 9.65
CA GLU A 177 16.90 6.24 10.03
C GLU A 177 17.98 5.96 11.08
N LYS A 178 17.67 5.15 12.11
CA LYS A 178 18.66 4.73 13.11
C LYS A 178 19.81 3.95 12.47
N SER A 179 19.50 3.00 11.60
CA SER A 179 20.50 2.22 10.88
C SER A 179 21.36 3.09 9.97
N GLU A 180 20.77 4.08 9.29
CA GLU A 180 21.51 5.04 8.45
C GLU A 180 22.44 5.92 9.28
N LYS A 181 21.98 6.46 10.40
CA LYS A 181 22.82 7.23 11.32
C LYS A 181 24.00 6.43 11.83
N LEU A 182 23.75 5.18 12.26
CA LEU A 182 24.84 4.29 12.72
C LEU A 182 25.86 4.00 11.62
N LEU A 183 25.43 3.81 10.38
CA LEU A 183 26.35 3.60 9.27
C LEU A 183 27.19 4.84 8.97
N LEU A 184 26.59 6.04 9.04
CA LEU A 184 27.28 7.31 8.82
C LEU A 184 28.24 7.69 9.96
N ASN A 185 28.06 7.12 11.14
CA ASN A 185 29.04 7.25 12.24
C ASN A 185 30.33 6.44 12.00
N VAL A 186 30.30 5.47 11.06
CA VAL A 186 31.43 4.60 10.79
C VAL A 186 32.07 4.89 9.43
N LEU A 187 31.30 5.37 8.47
CA LEU A 187 31.76 5.58 7.10
C LEU A 187 31.37 6.97 6.61
N PRO A 188 32.24 7.66 5.83
CA PRO A 188 31.89 8.93 5.19
C PRO A 188 30.67 8.75 4.26
N PHE A 189 29.82 9.77 4.19
CA PHE A 189 28.54 9.71 3.47
C PHE A 189 28.63 9.16 2.04
N LYS A 190 29.59 9.66 1.23
CA LYS A 190 29.78 9.19 -0.17
C LYS A 190 30.18 7.72 -0.22
N VAL A 191 30.99 7.27 0.71
CA VAL A 191 31.48 5.88 0.79
C VAL A 191 30.34 4.95 1.23
N ALA A 192 29.55 5.37 2.21
CA ALA A 192 28.36 4.66 2.66
C ALA A 192 27.32 4.53 1.53
N GLN A 193 27.15 5.56 0.73
CA GLN A 193 26.25 5.53 -0.43
C GLN A 193 26.72 4.57 -1.53
N GLU A 194 28.03 4.56 -1.86
CA GLU A 194 28.62 3.61 -2.79
C GLU A 194 28.43 2.16 -2.30
N LEU A 195 28.66 1.92 -1.02
CA LEU A 195 28.50 0.59 -0.43
C LEU A 195 27.03 0.11 -0.48
N LYS A 196 26.07 0.99 -0.18
CA LYS A 196 24.64 0.68 -0.29
C LYS A 196 24.20 0.36 -1.72
N THR A 197 24.72 1.12 -2.70
CA THR A 197 24.29 0.98 -4.10
C THR A 197 24.94 -0.20 -4.80
N ASN A 198 26.25 -0.42 -4.56
CA ASN A 198 27.05 -1.37 -5.33
C ASN A 198 27.45 -2.63 -4.52
N GLY A 199 27.23 -2.64 -3.21
CA GLY A 199 27.72 -3.69 -2.33
C GLY A 199 29.20 -3.60 -1.98
N PHE A 200 29.93 -2.65 -2.58
CA PHE A 200 31.35 -2.38 -2.32
C PHE A 200 31.67 -0.92 -2.59
N ALA A 201 32.74 -0.40 -1.96
CA ALA A 201 33.29 0.92 -2.24
C ALA A 201 34.60 0.77 -3.01
N LYS A 202 34.75 1.54 -4.09
CA LYS A 202 35.96 1.53 -4.91
C LYS A 202 37.10 2.23 -4.20
N THR A 203 38.32 1.70 -4.35
CA THR A 203 39.54 2.44 -3.95
C THR A 203 39.72 3.65 -4.85
N LYS A 204 40.10 4.79 -4.25
CA LYS A 204 40.31 6.04 -4.97
C LYS A 204 41.68 6.61 -4.72
N PHE A 205 42.31 7.11 -5.76
CA PHE A 205 43.56 7.84 -5.69
C PHE A 205 43.27 9.34 -5.56
N PHE A 206 44.00 9.96 -4.64
CA PHE A 206 43.98 11.40 -4.41
C PHE A 206 45.40 11.91 -4.52
N ASP A 207 45.61 12.89 -5.37
CA ASP A 207 46.92 13.49 -5.67
C ASP A 207 47.38 14.46 -4.58
N GLN A 208 46.46 15.10 -3.85
CA GLN A 208 46.74 16.09 -2.83
C GLN A 208 45.78 15.94 -1.64
N VAL A 209 46.31 15.41 -0.56
CA VAL A 209 45.59 15.22 0.71
C VAL A 209 46.48 15.64 1.84
N SER A 210 45.97 16.46 2.75
CA SER A 210 46.68 16.86 3.95
C SER A 210 46.33 15.96 5.11
N VAL A 211 47.27 15.15 5.56
CA VAL A 211 47.11 14.20 6.65
C VAL A 211 47.66 14.80 7.92
N LEU A 212 46.85 14.81 8.98
CA LEU A 212 47.21 15.23 10.32
C LEU A 212 47.28 14.02 11.24
N PHE A 213 48.37 13.90 11.97
CA PHE A 213 48.50 13.09 13.17
C PHE A 213 48.65 13.95 14.39
N SER A 214 47.93 13.64 15.45
CA SER A 214 48.14 14.23 16.76
C SER A 214 48.35 13.11 17.79
N ASP A 215 49.18 13.34 18.79
CA ASP A 215 49.54 12.39 19.84
C ASP A 215 49.77 13.11 21.18
N PHE A 216 49.43 12.48 22.29
CA PHE A 216 49.60 13.09 23.60
C PHE A 216 51.01 12.80 24.14
N LYS A 217 51.71 13.87 24.38
CA LYS A 217 53.08 13.80 24.93
C LYS A 217 53.08 13.17 26.29
N ASP A 218 53.93 12.13 26.48
CA ASP A 218 54.13 11.38 27.71
C ASP A 218 52.83 10.64 28.17
N PHE A 219 51.94 10.27 27.24
CA PHE A 219 50.67 9.61 27.52
C PHE A 219 50.85 8.35 28.39
N THR A 220 51.87 7.53 28.15
CA THR A 220 52.13 6.33 28.95
C THR A 220 52.37 6.65 30.42
N ILE A 221 53.01 7.78 30.75
CA ILE A 221 53.23 8.23 32.12
C ILE A 221 51.93 8.74 32.73
N ILE A 222 51.13 9.48 31.95
CA ILE A 222 49.83 9.97 32.41
C ILE A 222 48.88 8.80 32.68
N ALA A 223 48.86 7.81 31.79
CA ALA A 223 48.05 6.61 31.92
C ALA A 223 48.35 5.78 33.18
N GLN A 224 49.58 5.84 33.71
CA GLN A 224 49.94 5.18 34.95
C GLN A 224 49.50 5.95 36.22
N GLN A 225 49.15 7.22 36.08
CA GLN A 225 48.79 8.10 37.20
C GLN A 225 47.27 8.29 37.38
N LEU A 226 46.47 7.96 36.37
CA LEU A 226 45.02 8.12 36.35
C LEU A 226 44.33 6.74 36.52
N GLU A 227 43.16 6.74 37.15
CA GLU A 227 42.27 5.58 37.10
C GLU A 227 41.80 5.34 35.65
N HIS A 228 41.62 4.07 35.30
CA HIS A 228 41.34 3.66 33.93
C HIS A 228 40.10 4.32 33.36
N GLU A 229 39.04 4.49 34.17
CA GLU A 229 37.78 5.13 33.74
C GLU A 229 38.00 6.64 33.49
N GLU A 230 38.75 7.31 34.38
CA GLU A 230 39.08 8.73 34.26
C GLU A 230 39.94 8.99 32.99
N LEU A 231 40.94 8.16 32.76
CA LEU A 231 41.80 8.23 31.58
C LEU A 231 40.98 8.15 30.29
N ILE A 232 40.08 7.15 30.19
CA ILE A 232 39.25 6.96 29.01
C ILE A 232 38.23 8.11 28.85
N ALA A 233 37.65 8.61 29.96
CA ALA A 233 36.72 9.75 29.92
C ALA A 233 37.39 11.02 29.39
N GLU A 234 38.61 11.36 29.86
CA GLU A 234 39.36 12.53 29.42
C GLU A 234 39.83 12.38 27.97
N LEU A 235 40.31 11.20 27.57
CA LEU A 235 40.67 10.91 26.19
C LEU A 235 39.46 11.05 25.25
N ASN A 236 38.34 10.50 25.64
CA ASN A 236 37.09 10.61 24.89
C ASN A 236 36.61 12.07 24.80
N ARG A 237 36.73 12.87 25.87
CA ARG A 237 36.43 14.31 25.87
C ARG A 237 37.27 15.04 24.80
N CYS A 238 38.56 14.72 24.69
CA CYS A 238 39.43 15.30 23.70
C CYS A 238 39.03 14.88 22.27
N PHE A 239 38.79 13.59 22.05
CA PHE A 239 38.48 13.07 20.71
C PHE A 239 37.11 13.53 20.23
N MET A 240 36.10 13.64 21.09
CA MET A 240 34.80 14.21 20.74
C MET A 240 34.93 15.67 20.27
N PHE A 241 35.76 16.48 20.98
CA PHE A 241 36.03 17.85 20.56
C PHE A 241 36.78 17.90 19.20
N PHE A 242 37.75 16.99 18.99
CA PHE A 242 38.47 16.89 17.71
C PHE A 242 37.56 16.45 16.58
N ASP A 243 36.57 15.56 16.83
CA ASP A 243 35.55 15.19 15.87
C ASP A 243 34.72 16.41 15.45
N ASP A 244 34.30 17.25 16.39
CA ASP A 244 33.57 18.48 16.11
C ASP A 244 34.42 19.50 15.33
N VAL A 245 35.72 19.61 15.64
CA VAL A 245 36.68 20.43 14.90
C VAL A 245 36.80 19.95 13.45
N CYS A 246 36.95 18.66 13.25
CA CYS A 246 37.04 18.08 11.91
C CYS A 246 35.81 18.43 11.06
N VAL A 247 34.60 18.35 11.63
CA VAL A 247 33.34 18.71 10.93
C VAL A 247 33.36 20.22 10.56
N ARG A 248 33.76 21.10 11.48
CA ARG A 248 33.79 22.55 11.23
C ARG A 248 34.76 22.96 10.12
N HIS A 249 35.89 22.27 10.00
CA HIS A 249 36.93 22.57 9.02
C HIS A 249 36.92 21.68 7.79
N ASN A 250 35.81 20.93 7.55
CA ASN A 250 35.70 20.01 6.41
C ASN A 250 36.85 19.01 6.28
N VAL A 251 37.32 18.49 7.43
CA VAL A 251 38.36 17.48 7.58
C VAL A 251 37.69 16.16 7.96
N GLU A 252 38.13 15.07 7.39
CA GLU A 252 37.58 13.73 7.66
C GLU A 252 38.39 13.04 8.76
N LYS A 253 37.72 12.61 9.84
CA LYS A 253 38.34 11.69 10.80
C LYS A 253 38.58 10.34 10.16
N ILE A 254 39.79 9.85 10.23
CA ILE A 254 40.14 8.52 9.69
C ILE A 254 40.07 7.45 10.78
N LYS A 255 40.87 7.60 11.84
CA LYS A 255 40.90 6.64 12.95
C LYS A 255 41.68 7.20 14.16
N THR A 256 41.55 6.48 15.26
CA THR A 256 42.44 6.65 16.42
C THR A 256 43.33 5.40 16.55
N VAL A 257 44.57 5.59 16.97
CA VAL A 257 45.52 4.51 17.24
C VAL A 257 46.12 4.74 18.60
N GLY A 258 45.56 4.08 19.62
CA GLY A 258 45.87 4.39 21.02
C GLY A 258 45.42 5.82 21.38
N ASP A 259 46.39 6.65 21.80
CA ASP A 259 46.20 8.06 22.10
C ASP A 259 46.45 8.98 20.88
N SER A 260 46.80 8.42 19.71
CA SER A 260 46.96 9.18 18.49
C SER A 260 45.64 9.36 17.76
N TYR A 261 45.36 10.56 17.30
CA TYR A 261 44.20 10.90 16.48
C TYR A 261 44.67 11.22 15.04
N MET A 262 44.05 10.58 14.06
CA MET A 262 44.37 10.75 12.64
C MET A 262 43.16 11.30 11.88
N CYS A 263 43.36 12.40 11.17
CA CYS A 263 42.37 12.96 10.26
C CYS A 263 43.03 13.47 8.98
N ALA A 264 42.21 13.72 7.93
CA ALA A 264 42.73 14.13 6.63
C ALA A 264 41.78 15.12 5.94
N GLY A 265 42.32 16.16 5.36
CA GLY A 265 41.60 17.08 4.48
C GLY A 265 41.78 16.71 3.02
N GLY A 266 40.74 16.90 2.19
CA GLY A 266 40.73 16.55 0.78
C GLY A 266 40.20 15.14 0.49
N VAL A 267 39.66 14.45 1.46
CA VAL A 267 38.98 13.17 1.37
C VAL A 267 37.67 13.18 2.16
N PRO A 268 36.64 12.44 1.78
CA PRO A 268 36.47 11.62 0.57
C PRO A 268 36.11 12.48 -0.67
N ILE A 269 36.15 13.81 -0.52
CA ILE A 269 35.89 14.80 -1.56
C ILE A 269 37.15 15.62 -1.75
N LYS A 270 37.64 15.69 -2.99
CA LYS A 270 38.80 16.53 -3.33
C LYS A 270 38.47 18.01 -3.10
N ASN A 271 39.40 18.75 -2.54
CA ASN A 271 39.41 20.22 -2.48
C ASN A 271 40.85 20.73 -2.45
N THR A 272 41.09 21.96 -2.87
CA THR A 272 42.42 22.59 -2.88
C THR A 272 42.74 23.31 -1.58
N SER A 273 41.73 23.60 -0.77
CA SER A 273 41.87 24.29 0.51
C SER A 273 42.33 23.39 1.65
N ASN A 274 42.37 22.09 1.44
CA ASN A 274 42.61 21.09 2.51
C ASN A 274 43.90 21.36 3.34
N PRO A 275 45.02 21.89 2.83
CA PRO A 275 46.17 22.19 3.69
C PRO A 275 45.88 23.31 4.70
N ILE A 276 45.07 24.29 4.29
CA ILE A 276 44.65 25.42 5.15
C ILE A 276 43.64 24.94 6.19
N ASP A 277 42.65 24.15 5.76
CA ASP A 277 41.59 23.56 6.60
C ASP A 277 42.19 22.75 7.76
N VAL A 278 43.16 21.88 7.44
CA VAL A 278 43.84 21.03 8.42
C VAL A 278 44.70 21.83 9.39
N VAL A 279 45.35 22.92 8.95
CA VAL A 279 46.11 23.81 9.85
C VAL A 279 45.16 24.57 10.78
N LEU A 280 44.04 25.10 10.29
CA LEU A 280 43.01 25.74 11.13
C LEU A 280 42.47 24.77 12.17
N ALA A 281 42.12 23.55 11.77
CA ALA A 281 41.71 22.49 12.69
C ALA A 281 42.77 22.22 13.77
N ALA A 282 44.05 22.14 13.38
CA ALA A 282 45.15 21.91 14.31
C ALA A 282 45.26 23.04 15.34
N PHE A 283 45.05 24.31 14.96
CA PHE A 283 45.01 25.43 15.92
C PHE A 283 43.88 25.26 16.93
N GLU A 284 42.67 24.96 16.51
CA GLU A 284 41.57 24.77 17.45
C GLU A 284 41.80 23.58 18.39
N MET A 285 42.39 22.49 17.91
CA MET A 285 42.78 21.35 18.75
C MET A 285 43.78 21.76 19.83
N ILE A 286 44.85 22.55 19.47
CA ILE A 286 45.84 23.05 20.44
C ILE A 286 45.21 24.02 21.44
N ASP A 287 44.34 24.89 20.99
CA ASP A 287 43.69 25.88 21.86
C ASP A 287 42.78 25.18 22.91
N PHE A 288 42.04 24.14 22.47
CA PHE A 288 41.25 23.32 23.39
C PHE A 288 42.14 22.65 24.47
N ILE A 289 43.20 22.00 24.05
CA ILE A 289 44.12 21.35 24.98
C ILE A 289 44.78 22.38 25.95
N SER A 290 45.04 23.58 25.44
CA SER A 290 45.58 24.68 26.28
C SER A 290 44.57 25.19 27.32
N LYS A 291 43.27 25.23 26.96
CA LYS A 291 42.19 25.54 27.92
C LYS A 291 42.02 24.43 28.93
N LEU A 292 41.98 23.18 28.48
CA LEU A 292 41.90 22.01 29.35
C LEU A 292 43.06 21.94 30.37
N LYS A 293 44.27 22.25 29.90
CA LYS A 293 45.46 22.40 30.75
C LYS A 293 45.28 23.42 31.86
N LYS A 294 44.68 24.62 31.56
CA LYS A 294 44.42 25.65 32.57
C LYS A 294 43.41 25.16 33.63
N GLU A 295 42.34 24.49 33.19
CA GLU A 295 41.34 23.86 34.09
C GLU A 295 41.97 22.81 35.00
N GLN A 296 42.77 21.91 34.45
CA GLN A 296 43.43 20.81 35.19
C GLN A 296 44.50 21.35 36.15
N SER A 297 45.27 22.40 35.77
CA SER A 297 46.24 23.02 36.64
C SER A 297 45.64 23.57 37.96
N GLN A 298 44.44 24.13 37.88
CA GLN A 298 43.68 24.62 39.04
C GLN A 298 43.24 23.51 39.97
N GLN A 299 43.14 22.25 39.47
CA GLN A 299 42.73 21.06 40.22
C GLN A 299 43.89 20.18 40.66
N GLY A 300 45.15 20.59 40.40
CA GLY A 300 46.36 19.83 40.75
C GLY A 300 46.54 18.55 39.92
N ARG A 301 45.90 18.46 38.76
CA ARG A 301 45.93 17.27 37.89
C ARG A 301 47.09 17.31 36.88
N THR A 302 47.39 16.15 36.28
CA THR A 302 48.41 16.01 35.24
C THR A 302 48.03 16.74 33.95
N LEU A 303 48.99 17.48 33.40
CA LEU A 303 48.76 18.40 32.29
C LEU A 303 48.91 17.70 30.92
N TRP A 304 47.82 17.67 30.16
CA TRP A 304 47.85 17.17 28.82
C TRP A 304 48.60 18.13 27.87
N LYS A 305 49.44 17.57 27.01
CA LYS A 305 50.16 18.29 25.96
C LYS A 305 50.05 17.48 24.66
N ILE A 306 49.78 18.14 23.55
CA ILE A 306 49.60 17.47 22.26
C ILE A 306 50.74 17.86 21.29
N ARG A 307 51.19 16.89 20.49
CA ARG A 307 52.05 17.11 19.32
C ARG A 307 51.19 16.96 18.08
N ILE A 308 51.44 17.79 17.05
CA ILE A 308 50.73 17.71 15.77
C ILE A 308 51.71 17.69 14.64
N GLY A 309 51.58 16.72 13.72
CA GLY A 309 52.32 16.66 12.48
C GLY A 309 51.40 16.63 11.26
N ILE A 310 51.68 17.48 10.25
CA ILE A 310 50.89 17.58 9.03
C ILE A 310 51.76 17.41 7.82
N HIS A 311 51.37 16.53 6.90
CA HIS A 311 52.00 16.38 5.59
C HIS A 311 50.96 16.33 4.48
N THR A 312 51.26 16.99 3.37
CA THR A 312 50.40 17.03 2.18
C THR A 312 51.07 16.26 1.03
N GLY A 313 50.35 15.33 0.43
CA GLY A 313 50.84 14.51 -0.68
C GLY A 313 49.77 13.52 -1.16
N PRO A 314 50.14 12.60 -2.09
CA PRO A 314 49.23 11.65 -2.67
C PRO A 314 48.90 10.50 -1.70
N ILE A 315 47.64 10.00 -1.78
CA ILE A 315 47.18 8.84 -1.03
C ILE A 315 46.24 7.98 -1.83
N ILE A 316 46.00 6.77 -1.37
CA ILE A 316 44.91 5.89 -1.78
C ILE A 316 43.92 5.79 -0.62
N SER A 317 42.64 5.95 -0.90
CA SER A 317 41.61 5.69 0.10
C SER A 317 40.75 4.49 -0.29
N GLY A 318 40.19 3.81 0.68
CA GLY A 318 39.28 2.69 0.43
C GLY A 318 38.63 2.15 1.71
N VAL A 319 37.74 1.19 1.53
CA VAL A 319 37.13 0.44 2.63
C VAL A 319 37.75 -0.93 2.72
N VAL A 320 38.20 -1.30 3.90
CA VAL A 320 38.76 -2.63 4.20
C VAL A 320 37.86 -3.35 5.19
N GLY A 321 37.88 -4.67 5.09
CA GLY A 321 37.16 -5.57 5.96
C GLY A 321 35.87 -6.09 5.31
N LYS A 322 35.45 -7.27 5.77
CA LYS A 322 34.21 -7.92 5.33
C LYS A 322 33.09 -7.86 6.37
N LYS A 323 33.43 -7.94 7.65
CA LYS A 323 32.48 -7.90 8.77
C LYS A 323 32.52 -6.58 9.56
N LYS A 324 33.70 -5.98 9.64
CA LYS A 324 33.93 -4.66 10.24
C LYS A 324 34.52 -3.79 9.14
N PHE A 325 33.70 -3.00 8.51
CA PHE A 325 34.15 -2.03 7.54
C PHE A 325 34.93 -0.91 8.22
N ALA A 326 36.10 -0.58 7.67
CA ALA A 326 36.85 0.58 8.08
C ALA A 326 37.25 1.36 6.83
N TYR A 327 36.85 2.63 6.78
CA TYR A 327 37.39 3.57 5.80
C TYR A 327 38.78 3.99 6.27
N ASP A 328 39.78 3.82 5.41
CA ASP A 328 41.16 4.14 5.72
C ASP A 328 41.89 4.74 4.52
N ILE A 329 43.05 5.32 4.76
CA ILE A 329 43.96 5.90 3.76
C ILE A 329 45.34 5.32 3.85
N TRP A 330 45.97 5.12 2.69
CA TRP A 330 47.29 4.53 2.57
C TRP A 330 48.16 5.37 1.66
N GLY A 331 49.45 5.32 1.92
CA GLY A 331 50.45 6.00 1.10
C GLY A 331 51.63 6.51 1.95
N ASP A 332 52.66 6.94 1.27
CA ASP A 332 53.85 7.50 1.85
C ASP A 332 53.56 8.77 2.67
N THR A 333 52.56 9.53 2.24
CA THR A 333 52.01 10.71 2.89
C THR A 333 51.58 10.46 4.33
N VAL A 334 50.90 9.33 4.59
CA VAL A 334 50.45 8.93 5.92
C VAL A 334 51.61 8.68 6.86
N ASN A 335 52.63 7.93 6.36
CA ASN A 335 53.83 7.62 7.14
C ASN A 335 54.63 8.92 7.45
N THR A 336 54.75 9.80 6.47
CA THR A 336 55.46 11.08 6.63
C THR A 336 54.76 11.98 7.67
N ALA A 337 53.43 12.11 7.64
CA ALA A 337 52.67 12.86 8.62
C ALA A 337 52.87 12.33 10.06
N SER A 338 52.85 11.02 10.25
CA SER A 338 53.15 10.39 11.55
C SER A 338 54.59 10.70 12.02
N ARG A 339 55.57 10.69 11.12
CA ARG A 339 56.97 11.02 11.49
C ARG A 339 57.13 12.51 11.84
N LEU A 340 56.41 13.42 11.18
CA LEU A 340 56.37 14.82 11.51
C LEU A 340 55.79 15.07 12.90
N GLU A 341 54.76 14.30 13.30
CA GLU A 341 54.19 14.34 14.65
C GLU A 341 55.30 13.93 15.67
N GLN A 342 55.95 12.78 15.45
CA GLN A 342 57.01 12.26 16.34
C GLN A 342 58.21 13.25 16.48
N ALA A 343 58.58 13.92 15.41
CA ALA A 343 59.62 14.96 15.40
C ALA A 343 59.11 16.33 15.87
N GLY A 344 57.80 16.42 16.21
CA GLY A 344 57.14 17.65 16.68
C GLY A 344 57.50 18.02 18.11
N SER A 345 57.11 19.24 18.47
CA SER A 345 57.23 19.76 19.85
C SER A 345 55.85 19.93 20.47
N PRO A 346 55.71 19.78 21.80
CA PRO A 346 54.42 19.90 22.50
C PRO A 346 53.74 21.27 22.19
N ASN A 347 52.46 21.23 21.92
CA ASN A 347 51.60 22.37 21.63
C ASN A 347 52.09 23.21 20.41
N ARG A 348 52.74 22.57 19.47
CA ARG A 348 53.17 23.18 18.20
C ARG A 348 52.75 22.33 17.02
N ILE A 349 52.41 22.99 15.91
CA ILE A 349 52.05 22.33 14.64
C ILE A 349 53.32 22.23 13.81
N ASN A 350 53.75 20.98 13.52
CA ASN A 350 54.93 20.69 12.70
C ASN A 350 54.48 20.25 11.30
N ILE A 351 54.93 20.96 10.27
CA ILE A 351 54.53 20.70 8.88
C ILE A 351 55.77 20.39 8.01
N SER A 352 55.55 19.64 6.93
CA SER A 352 56.57 19.40 5.91
C SER A 352 56.77 20.59 4.98
N GLY A 353 57.88 20.56 4.23
CA GLY A 353 58.12 21.53 3.17
C GLY A 353 57.01 21.58 2.09
N SER A 354 56.46 20.42 1.71
CA SER A 354 55.33 20.40 0.77
C SER A 354 54.06 21.08 1.30
N THR A 355 53.74 20.88 2.57
CA THR A 355 52.62 21.54 3.21
C THR A 355 52.93 23.04 3.37
N TYR A 356 54.15 23.42 3.75
CA TYR A 356 54.60 24.82 3.86
C TYR A 356 54.34 25.60 2.59
N GLU A 357 54.76 25.09 1.43
CA GLU A 357 54.55 25.74 0.13
C GLU A 357 53.07 26.10 -0.13
N MET A 358 52.15 25.27 0.36
CA MET A 358 50.70 25.48 0.17
C MET A 358 50.05 26.41 1.19
N VAL A 359 50.67 26.61 2.35
CA VAL A 359 50.07 27.41 3.44
C VAL A 359 50.82 28.70 3.76
N LYS A 360 52.06 28.87 3.20
CA LYS A 360 52.94 30.00 3.50
C LYS A 360 52.32 31.36 3.22
N ASP A 361 51.36 31.47 2.31
CA ASP A 361 50.70 32.73 1.99
C ASP A 361 49.72 33.17 3.04
N PHE A 362 49.19 32.24 3.86
CA PHE A 362 48.19 32.47 4.90
C PHE A 362 48.78 32.50 6.32
N PHE A 363 49.86 31.74 6.53
CA PHE A 363 50.39 31.52 7.88
C PHE A 363 51.86 31.97 7.99
N GLU A 364 52.22 32.47 9.17
CA GLU A 364 53.60 32.67 9.55
C GLU A 364 54.21 31.35 10.03
N CYS A 365 55.27 30.95 9.36
CA CYS A 365 55.97 29.67 9.67
C CYS A 365 57.44 29.93 10.02
N GLU A 366 57.95 29.14 10.97
CA GLU A 366 59.35 29.11 11.39
C GLU A 366 60.04 27.91 10.84
N SER A 367 61.10 28.11 10.03
CA SER A 367 61.89 26.99 9.53
C SER A 367 62.67 26.28 10.65
N ARG A 368 62.63 24.98 10.63
CA ARG A 368 63.40 24.10 11.52
C ARG A 368 64.62 23.50 10.81
N GLY A 369 64.80 23.77 9.51
CA GLY A 369 65.80 23.17 8.69
C GLY A 369 65.52 21.71 8.33
N GLU A 370 66.55 21.03 7.91
CA GLU A 370 66.51 19.60 7.54
C GLU A 370 66.63 18.71 8.78
N ILE A 371 65.58 17.94 9.03
CA ILE A 371 65.50 17.04 10.21
C ILE A 371 65.56 15.57 9.71
N PRO A 372 66.49 14.76 10.26
CA PRO A 372 66.55 13.34 9.92
C PRO A 372 65.32 12.62 10.43
N VAL A 373 64.74 11.82 9.53
CA VAL A 373 63.51 11.06 9.79
C VAL A 373 63.79 9.62 9.50
N LYS A 374 63.43 8.73 10.42
CA LYS A 374 63.63 7.30 10.29
C LYS A 374 63.04 6.72 8.99
N HIS A 375 63.86 6.07 8.18
CA HIS A 375 63.53 5.46 6.88
C HIS A 375 63.08 6.45 5.78
N LYS A 376 63.33 7.77 5.97
CA LYS A 376 62.93 8.83 5.02
C LYS A 376 64.07 9.78 4.61
N GLY A 377 65.24 9.61 5.21
CA GLY A 377 66.31 10.59 5.03
C GLY A 377 66.05 11.84 5.79
N VAL A 378 66.28 13.01 5.16
CA VAL A 378 66.06 14.33 5.76
C VAL A 378 64.82 15.02 5.18
N ILE A 379 64.01 15.63 6.02
CA ILE A 379 62.79 16.36 5.62
C ILE A 379 62.92 17.81 6.12
N ASN A 380 62.68 18.79 5.24
CA ASN A 380 62.51 20.18 5.64
C ASN A 380 61.20 20.33 6.45
N MET A 381 61.34 20.83 7.67
CA MET A 381 60.22 20.99 8.59
C MET A 381 60.04 22.45 8.96
N TYR A 382 58.80 22.79 9.26
CA TYR A 382 58.39 24.14 9.68
C TYR A 382 57.41 24.05 10.84
N PHE A 383 57.53 24.99 11.78
CA PHE A 383 56.45 25.19 12.77
C PHE A 383 55.51 26.29 12.29
N VAL A 384 54.21 25.99 12.24
CA VAL A 384 53.20 27.02 12.02
C VAL A 384 53.02 27.79 13.33
N LYS A 385 53.24 29.10 13.30
CA LYS A 385 53.14 29.95 14.48
C LYS A 385 51.74 30.54 14.66
N ARG A 386 51.24 31.14 13.61
CA ARG A 386 49.99 31.92 13.62
C ARG A 386 49.50 32.20 12.21
N ILE A 387 48.25 32.64 12.08
CA ILE A 387 47.76 33.30 10.89
C ILE A 387 48.53 34.65 10.73
N LYS A 388 48.90 35.03 9.50
CA LYS A 388 49.56 36.31 9.27
C LYS A 388 48.72 37.48 9.78
N LYS A 389 49.38 38.55 10.25
CA LYS A 389 48.68 39.68 10.88
C LYS A 389 47.62 40.31 10.01
N GLU A 390 47.89 40.43 8.69
CA GLU A 390 46.96 40.97 7.72
C GLU A 390 45.68 40.12 7.55
N PHE A 391 45.73 38.86 7.97
CA PHE A 391 44.64 37.86 7.81
C PHE A 391 43.97 37.46 9.13
N SER A 392 44.42 38.07 10.26
CA SER A 392 43.90 37.71 11.58
C SER A 392 43.06 38.81 12.18
N LEU A 393 42.00 38.44 12.94
CA LEU A 393 41.22 39.34 13.78
C LEU A 393 41.87 39.58 15.15
N ASP A 394 42.63 38.64 15.64
CA ASP A 394 43.25 38.66 16.98
C ASP A 394 44.78 38.79 16.91
N ASP A 395 45.37 39.33 17.95
CA ASP A 395 46.83 39.48 18.06
C ASP A 395 47.57 38.14 18.14
N GLU A 396 46.89 37.09 18.61
CA GLU A 396 47.45 35.73 18.72
C GLU A 396 47.50 35.02 17.35
N GLY A 397 46.78 35.50 16.34
CA GLY A 397 46.71 34.93 15.00
C GLY A 397 45.99 33.58 14.97
N ARG A 398 44.88 33.48 15.69
CA ARG A 398 44.06 32.29 15.77
C ARG A 398 42.74 32.40 15.03
N ILE A 399 42.21 33.59 14.88
CA ILE A 399 40.90 33.86 14.30
C ILE A 399 41.06 34.52 12.93
N PRO A 400 40.66 33.87 11.82
CA PRO A 400 40.70 34.44 10.48
C PRO A 400 39.78 35.66 10.36
N ASN A 401 40.25 36.72 9.65
CA ASN A 401 39.44 37.87 9.30
C ASN A 401 38.75 37.72 7.93
N GLN A 402 38.01 38.73 7.49
CA GLN A 402 37.29 38.71 6.22
C GLN A 402 38.24 38.55 5.02
N ILE A 403 39.41 39.21 5.04
CA ILE A 403 40.41 39.15 3.95
C ILE A 403 40.99 37.73 3.82
N PHE A 404 41.13 37.02 4.95
CA PHE A 404 41.51 35.60 4.92
C PHE A 404 40.52 34.78 4.11
N TRP A 405 39.23 34.90 4.42
CA TRP A 405 38.17 34.13 3.75
C TRP A 405 38.03 34.50 2.27
N GLU A 406 38.14 35.78 1.90
CA GLU A 406 38.15 36.21 0.49
C GLU A 406 39.27 35.59 -0.32
N ASN A 407 40.47 35.44 0.26
CA ASN A 407 41.59 34.77 -0.41
C ASN A 407 41.46 33.24 -0.41
N TYR A 408 40.90 32.70 0.64
CA TYR A 408 40.58 31.28 0.74
C TYR A 408 39.56 30.83 -0.33
N GLU A 409 38.49 31.58 -0.55
CA GLU A 409 37.49 31.30 -1.58
C GLU A 409 38.08 31.32 -3.00
N LYS A 410 39.04 32.22 -3.27
CA LYS A 410 39.72 32.25 -4.58
C LYS A 410 40.48 30.97 -4.91
N LEU A 411 40.96 30.21 -3.94
CA LEU A 411 41.59 28.91 -4.15
C LEU A 411 40.60 27.89 -4.68
N ASN A 412 39.38 27.89 -4.13
CA ASN A 412 38.32 26.93 -4.53
C ASN A 412 37.69 27.30 -5.89
N ILE A 413 37.66 28.55 -6.29
CA ILE A 413 37.11 29.01 -7.58
C ILE A 413 38.04 28.58 -8.75
N LYS A 414 39.37 28.57 -8.56
CA LYS A 414 40.32 28.15 -9.59
C LYS A 414 40.10 26.67 -10.02
N GLU A 415 39.65 25.81 -9.14
CA GLU A 415 39.37 24.41 -9.45
C GLU A 415 38.12 24.23 -10.31
N ASN A 416 37.05 25.00 -10.04
CA ASN A 416 35.80 24.96 -10.80
C ASN A 416 35.96 25.55 -12.23
N GLY A 417 36.98 26.34 -12.48
CA GLY A 417 37.31 26.92 -13.79
C GLY A 417 38.13 25.97 -14.71
N LEU A 418 38.92 25.07 -14.12
CA LEU A 418 39.79 24.12 -14.87
C LEU A 418 39.04 22.84 -15.28
N SER A 419 37.85 22.58 -14.71
CA SER A 419 37.03 21.39 -15.05
C SER A 419 36.04 21.63 -16.21
N ARG A 420 36.12 22.79 -16.88
CA ARG A 420 35.27 23.14 -18.05
C ARG A 420 36.09 23.33 -19.35
N GLY A 421 37.28 22.79 -19.42
CA GLY A 421 38.09 22.75 -20.63
C GLY A 421 38.20 21.33 -21.21
#